data_bdfffef84877e1309984bedb986ef8ea
#
_entry.id   bdfffef84877e1309984bedb986ef8ea
#
_cell.length_a   1.000
_cell.length_b   1.000
_cell.length_c   1.000
_cell.angle_alpha   90.00
_cell.angle_beta   90.00
_cell.angle_gamma   90.00
#
_symmetry.space_group_name_H-M   'P 1'
#
loop_
_entity.id
_entity.type
_entity.pdbx_description
1 polymer ?
#
loop_
_entity_poly.entity_id
_entity_poly.type
_entity_poly.pdbx_seq_one_letter_code
_entity_poly.pdbx_strand_id
1 'polypeptide(L)'
;MNRILGQGGQGTVYKGMLVDGRIVAVKKSKVIDEAKLEEFINEVAILSQINHRNVVKLLGCCLETEFPLLVYEFILNGTLSHYLNGQNEEFPPTWDMCLRIANEVAGALFYLHLAASSPIYHRDIKTTNILLDDKYRAKIADFGTSRSITVDQTHLTTVVQGTFGYLDPKYFQSSQFTDKSDVYSFGVVLNRRKSDLFYKDTRKQKFSHIFHSFNGGEQFV
;
A
#
# COMPACT_ATOMS: atom_id res chain seq x y z
N MET A 1 5.75 17.56 21.55
CA MET A 1 5.68 18.09 20.15
C MET A 1 5.22 16.97 19.23
N ASN A 2 4.09 17.14 18.57
CA ASN A 2 3.60 16.14 17.62
C ASN A 2 4.33 16.30 16.28
N ARG A 3 5.30 15.42 16.01
CA ARG A 3 6.03 15.43 14.73
C ARG A 3 5.14 14.90 13.63
N ILE A 4 4.98 15.67 12.55
CA ILE A 4 4.29 15.23 11.33
C ILE A 4 5.16 14.17 10.64
N LEU A 5 4.57 13.03 10.34
CA LEU A 5 5.17 11.92 9.60
C LEU A 5 4.83 11.98 8.11
N GLY A 6 3.63 12.50 7.76
CA GLY A 6 3.18 12.62 6.39
C GLY A 6 1.91 13.46 6.29
N GLN A 7 1.69 14.00 5.09
CA GLN A 7 0.46 14.73 4.74
C GLN A 7 -0.03 14.28 3.37
N GLY A 8 -1.34 14.08 3.25
CA GLY A 8 -1.99 13.69 2.00
C GLY A 8 -3.42 14.25 1.90
N GLY A 9 -4.11 13.87 0.84
CA GLY A 9 -5.51 14.27 0.62
C GLY A 9 -6.48 13.75 1.67
N GLN A 10 -6.18 12.60 2.28
CA GLN A 10 -7.03 11.97 3.30
C GLN A 10 -6.77 12.49 4.73
N GLY A 11 -5.66 13.18 4.99
CA GLY A 11 -5.37 13.66 6.34
C GLY A 11 -3.87 13.94 6.57
N THR A 12 -3.55 14.18 7.84
CA THR A 12 -2.18 14.34 8.33
C THR A 12 -1.87 13.21 9.31
N VAL A 13 -0.71 12.59 9.15
CA VAL A 13 -0.21 11.54 10.05
C VAL A 13 0.82 12.15 10.99
N TYR A 14 0.61 11.95 12.29
CA TYR A 14 1.46 12.43 13.37
C TYR A 14 2.14 11.27 14.09
N LYS A 15 3.34 11.51 14.63
CA LYS A 15 3.93 10.62 15.62
C LYS A 15 3.27 10.90 16.98
N GLY A 16 2.72 9.87 17.58
CA GLY A 16 2.10 9.91 18.91
C GLY A 16 2.78 8.97 19.89
N MET A 17 2.37 9.05 21.15
CA MET A 17 2.77 8.13 22.21
C MET A 17 1.55 7.81 23.06
N LEU A 18 1.33 6.53 23.31
CA LEU A 18 0.28 6.06 24.21
C LEU A 18 0.71 6.24 25.67
N VAL A 19 -0.24 6.12 26.59
CA VAL A 19 0.01 6.26 28.04
C VAL A 19 0.97 5.22 28.58
N ASP A 20 1.11 4.08 27.93
CA ASP A 20 2.07 3.01 28.27
C ASP A 20 3.46 3.21 27.64
N GLY A 21 3.72 4.36 26.99
CA GLY A 21 5.00 4.71 26.38
C GLY A 21 5.20 4.17 24.96
N ARG A 22 4.28 3.37 24.40
CA ARG A 22 4.40 2.88 23.01
C ARG A 22 4.25 4.03 22.02
N ILE A 23 5.16 4.08 21.04
CA ILE A 23 5.08 5.03 19.93
C ILE A 23 4.07 4.51 18.89
N VAL A 24 3.24 5.42 18.38
CA VAL A 24 2.18 5.15 17.40
C VAL A 24 2.19 6.19 16.28
N ALA A 25 1.56 5.86 15.16
CA ALA A 25 1.21 6.81 14.12
C ALA A 25 -0.29 7.13 14.23
N VAL A 26 -0.63 8.43 14.21
CA VAL A 26 -2.02 8.91 14.34
C VAL A 26 -2.39 9.67 13.07
N LYS A 27 -3.29 9.09 12.27
CA LYS A 27 -3.87 9.73 11.09
C LYS A 27 -5.07 10.55 11.54
N LYS A 28 -5.02 11.86 11.31
CA LYS A 28 -6.11 12.80 11.62
C LYS A 28 -6.70 13.33 10.31
N SER A 29 -8.04 13.27 10.18
CA SER A 29 -8.73 13.89 9.05
C SER A 29 -8.49 15.40 9.00
N LYS A 30 -8.40 15.96 7.80
CA LYS A 30 -8.23 17.41 7.58
C LYS A 30 -9.56 18.15 7.40
N VAL A 31 -10.57 17.46 6.95
CA VAL A 31 -11.83 18.06 6.49
C VAL A 31 -12.99 17.29 7.11
N ILE A 32 -14.00 18.04 7.56
CA ILE A 32 -15.30 17.51 7.94
C ILE A 32 -16.10 17.37 6.65
N ASP A 33 -15.85 16.31 5.91
CA ASP A 33 -16.54 15.94 4.68
C ASP A 33 -17.05 14.51 4.85
N GLU A 34 -18.29 14.28 4.57
CA GLU A 34 -18.95 12.98 4.69
C GLU A 34 -18.21 11.90 3.92
N ALA A 35 -17.72 12.19 2.71
CA ALA A 35 -16.93 11.27 1.90
C ALA A 35 -15.59 10.88 2.58
N LYS A 36 -14.96 11.81 3.31
CA LYS A 36 -13.74 11.53 4.07
C LYS A 36 -14.02 10.70 5.30
N LEU A 37 -15.12 10.92 5.97
CA LEU A 37 -15.55 10.08 7.09
C LEU A 37 -15.81 8.64 6.61
N GLU A 38 -16.47 8.47 5.47
CA GLU A 38 -16.68 7.15 4.86
C GLU A 38 -15.35 6.45 4.53
N GLU A 39 -14.33 7.15 4.01
CA GLU A 39 -13.00 6.58 3.79
C GLU A 39 -12.37 6.11 5.11
N PHE A 40 -12.50 6.86 6.21
CA PHE A 40 -12.00 6.47 7.53
C PHE A 40 -12.74 5.25 8.10
N ILE A 41 -14.07 5.23 8.01
CA ILE A 41 -14.89 4.08 8.45
C ILE A 41 -14.54 2.84 7.62
N ASN A 42 -14.41 3.00 6.31
CA ASN A 42 -14.01 1.92 5.41
C ASN A 42 -12.63 1.36 5.78
N GLU A 43 -11.66 2.23 6.07
CA GLU A 43 -10.31 1.80 6.47
C GLU A 43 -10.34 0.98 7.76
N VAL A 44 -11.15 1.37 8.75
CA VAL A 44 -11.38 0.57 9.97
C VAL A 44 -12.00 -0.78 9.63
N ALA A 45 -13.06 -0.80 8.83
CA ALA A 45 -13.77 -2.03 8.48
C ALA A 45 -12.86 -3.02 7.73
N ILE A 46 -12.04 -2.53 6.80
CA ILE A 46 -11.10 -3.35 6.04
C ILE A 46 -9.97 -3.87 6.95
N LEU A 47 -9.29 -2.98 7.69
CA LEU A 47 -8.14 -3.37 8.51
C LEU A 47 -8.51 -4.25 9.71
N SER A 48 -9.76 -4.17 10.20
CA SER A 48 -10.23 -5.07 11.27
C SER A 48 -10.33 -6.54 10.82
N GLN A 49 -10.39 -6.80 9.51
CA GLN A 49 -10.48 -8.14 8.91
C GLN A 49 -9.12 -8.69 8.47
N ILE A 50 -8.07 -7.85 8.48
CA ILE A 50 -6.75 -8.20 7.97
C ILE A 50 -5.81 -8.55 9.14
N ASN A 51 -5.18 -9.72 9.04
CA ASN A 51 -4.08 -10.10 9.92
C ASN A 51 -2.92 -10.64 9.07
N HIS A 52 -2.09 -9.74 8.57
CA HIS A 52 -0.94 -10.10 7.75
C HIS A 52 0.29 -9.28 8.13
N ARG A 53 1.45 -9.94 8.23
CA ARG A 53 2.70 -9.31 8.70
C ARG A 53 3.18 -8.14 7.83
N ASN A 54 2.85 -8.15 6.54
CA ASN A 54 3.22 -7.11 5.57
C ASN A 54 2.06 -6.12 5.29
N VAL A 55 1.09 -6.03 6.19
CA VAL A 55 0.06 -4.98 6.23
C VAL A 55 0.21 -4.22 7.54
N VAL A 56 0.00 -2.90 7.49
CA VAL A 56 0.03 -2.04 8.68
C VAL A 56 -1.09 -2.42 9.65
N LYS A 57 -0.77 -2.47 10.95
CA LYS A 57 -1.75 -2.83 11.98
C LYS A 57 -2.48 -1.59 12.48
N LEU A 58 -3.79 -1.60 12.39
CA LEU A 58 -4.66 -0.64 13.09
C LEU A 58 -4.74 -1.04 14.57
N LEU A 59 -4.47 -0.10 15.47
CA LEU A 59 -4.50 -0.30 16.93
C LEU A 59 -5.78 0.23 17.55
N GLY A 60 -6.44 1.20 16.90
CA GLY A 60 -7.69 1.79 17.35
C GLY A 60 -8.13 2.95 16.49
N CYS A 61 -9.34 3.45 16.78
CA CYS A 61 -9.92 4.61 16.11
C CYS A 61 -10.73 5.45 17.11
N CYS A 62 -10.92 6.73 16.75
CA CYS A 62 -11.90 7.61 17.37
C CYS A 62 -12.64 8.33 16.23
N LEU A 63 -13.88 7.93 15.99
CA LEU A 63 -14.72 8.45 14.89
C LEU A 63 -15.76 9.46 15.36
N GLU A 64 -15.95 9.59 16.69
CA GLU A 64 -16.96 10.47 17.32
C GLU A 64 -16.48 11.92 17.47
N THR A 65 -15.21 12.21 17.19
CA THR A 65 -14.66 13.56 17.27
C THR A 65 -14.90 14.32 15.98
N GLU A 66 -14.94 15.67 16.07
CA GLU A 66 -15.04 16.56 14.92
C GLU A 66 -14.03 16.20 13.80
N PHE A 67 -12.84 15.74 14.18
CA PHE A 67 -11.80 15.25 13.26
C PHE A 67 -11.51 13.78 13.60
N PRO A 68 -12.02 12.81 12.84
CA PRO A 68 -11.76 11.40 13.07
C PRO A 68 -10.28 11.06 13.14
N LEU A 69 -9.93 10.14 14.03
CA LEU A 69 -8.57 9.68 14.27
C LEU A 69 -8.47 8.18 14.05
N LEU A 70 -7.39 7.75 13.37
CA LEU A 70 -6.98 6.35 13.31
C LEU A 70 -5.58 6.20 13.91
N VAL A 71 -5.40 5.18 14.74
CA VAL A 71 -4.16 4.91 15.45
C VAL A 71 -3.55 3.61 14.93
N TYR A 72 -2.31 3.68 14.43
CA TYR A 72 -1.58 2.57 13.84
C TYR A 72 -0.30 2.25 14.60
N GLU A 73 0.22 1.05 14.37
CA GLU A 73 1.61 0.75 14.72
C GLU A 73 2.55 1.79 14.06
N PHE A 74 3.58 2.19 14.80
CA PHE A 74 4.58 3.12 14.25
C PHE A 74 5.60 2.35 13.42
N ILE A 75 5.77 2.76 12.15
CA ILE A 75 6.74 2.16 11.23
C ILE A 75 7.96 3.06 11.13
N LEU A 76 9.13 2.53 11.52
CA LEU A 76 10.31 3.33 11.84
C LEU A 76 10.95 4.00 10.62
N ASN A 77 11.14 3.24 9.53
CA ASN A 77 11.94 3.68 8.40
C ASN A 77 11.14 4.41 7.31
N GLY A 78 9.87 4.78 7.58
CA GLY A 78 9.07 5.59 6.67
C GLY A 78 8.69 4.87 5.38
N THR A 79 8.59 5.60 4.26
CA THR A 79 8.05 5.09 2.99
C THR A 79 9.14 4.57 2.04
N LEU A 80 8.80 3.58 1.22
CA LEU A 80 9.66 3.11 0.13
C LEU A 80 10.01 4.25 -0.84
N SER A 81 9.10 5.19 -1.05
CA SER A 81 9.33 6.38 -1.89
C SER A 81 10.57 7.18 -1.47
N HIS A 82 10.80 7.32 -0.16
CA HIS A 82 11.95 8.03 0.38
C HIS A 82 13.29 7.40 -0.05
N TYR A 83 13.33 6.07 -0.12
CA TYR A 83 14.53 5.33 -0.53
C TYR A 83 14.73 5.29 -2.05
N LEU A 84 13.64 5.26 -2.82
CA LEU A 84 13.73 5.21 -4.29
C LEU A 84 14.04 6.57 -4.93
N ASN A 85 13.72 7.67 -4.25
CA ASN A 85 13.95 9.03 -4.77
C ASN A 85 15.35 9.58 -4.45
N GLY A 86 16.27 8.77 -3.96
CA GLY A 86 17.63 9.17 -3.64
C GLY A 86 17.76 10.14 -2.45
N GLN A 87 16.69 10.31 -1.66
CA GLN A 87 16.71 11.19 -0.48
C GLN A 87 17.48 10.59 0.70
N ASN A 88 17.88 9.33 0.59
CA ASN A 88 18.69 8.66 1.60
C ASN A 88 20.01 8.18 0.97
N GLU A 89 20.95 9.12 0.80
CA GLU A 89 22.27 8.85 0.23
C GLU A 89 23.12 7.94 1.14
N GLU A 90 22.87 7.97 2.46
CA GLU A 90 23.63 7.19 3.45
C GLU A 90 23.30 5.70 3.42
N PHE A 91 22.13 5.33 2.94
CA PHE A 91 21.67 3.93 2.92
C PHE A 91 20.87 3.57 1.65
N PRO A 92 21.53 3.42 0.49
CA PRO A 92 20.87 2.98 -0.72
C PRO A 92 20.41 1.53 -0.55
N PRO A 93 19.15 1.18 -0.92
CA PRO A 93 18.67 -0.18 -0.82
C PRO A 93 19.46 -1.10 -1.76
N THR A 94 19.93 -2.23 -1.21
CA THR A 94 20.60 -3.27 -2.01
C THR A 94 19.61 -4.00 -2.91
N TRP A 95 20.14 -4.73 -3.91
CA TRP A 95 19.33 -5.58 -4.77
C TRP A 95 18.52 -6.62 -3.99
N ASP A 96 19.16 -7.29 -3.04
CA ASP A 96 18.50 -8.31 -2.21
C ASP A 96 17.39 -7.71 -1.33
N MET A 97 17.56 -6.48 -0.82
CA MET A 97 16.50 -5.75 -0.13
C MET A 97 15.31 -5.46 -1.07
N CYS A 98 15.58 -4.99 -2.29
CA CYS A 98 14.55 -4.71 -3.27
C CYS A 98 13.75 -5.97 -3.64
N LEU A 99 14.43 -7.10 -3.86
CA LEU A 99 13.78 -8.40 -4.14
C LEU A 99 12.93 -8.87 -2.95
N ARG A 100 13.45 -8.73 -1.73
CA ARG A 100 12.71 -9.08 -0.53
C ARG A 100 11.46 -8.22 -0.38
N ILE A 101 11.58 -6.89 -0.51
CA ILE A 101 10.45 -5.95 -0.45
C ILE A 101 9.42 -6.30 -1.52
N ALA A 102 9.86 -6.57 -2.76
CA ALA A 102 8.98 -6.98 -3.85
C ALA A 102 8.21 -8.27 -3.50
N ASN A 103 8.90 -9.28 -2.98
CA ASN A 103 8.27 -10.53 -2.58
C ASN A 103 7.28 -10.36 -1.41
N GLU A 104 7.61 -9.51 -0.45
CA GLU A 104 6.75 -9.20 0.71
C GLU A 104 5.47 -8.46 0.29
N VAL A 105 5.57 -7.48 -0.62
CA VAL A 105 4.41 -6.76 -1.17
C VAL A 105 3.55 -7.70 -2.02
N ALA A 106 4.18 -8.52 -2.88
CA ALA A 106 3.47 -9.52 -3.66
C ALA A 106 2.69 -10.52 -2.78
N GLY A 107 3.33 -11.00 -1.71
CA GLY A 107 2.68 -11.88 -0.73
C GLY A 107 1.52 -11.23 0.00
N ALA A 108 1.61 -9.93 0.32
CA ALA A 108 0.51 -9.19 0.91
C ALA A 108 -0.65 -9.01 -0.07
N LEU A 109 -0.39 -8.68 -1.34
CA LEU A 109 -1.42 -8.59 -2.37
C LEU A 109 -2.10 -9.94 -2.62
N PHE A 110 -1.33 -11.02 -2.69
CA PHE A 110 -1.88 -12.38 -2.78
C PHE A 110 -2.83 -12.68 -1.62
N TYR A 111 -2.43 -12.34 -0.38
CA TYR A 111 -3.28 -12.51 0.79
C TYR A 111 -4.57 -11.69 0.68
N LEU A 112 -4.49 -10.41 0.29
CA LEU A 112 -5.64 -9.53 0.16
C LEU A 112 -6.63 -10.03 -0.91
N HIS A 113 -6.12 -10.49 -2.04
CA HIS A 113 -6.98 -10.90 -3.17
C HIS A 113 -7.57 -12.30 -3.01
N LEU A 114 -6.87 -13.25 -2.35
CA LEU A 114 -7.22 -14.66 -2.39
C LEU A 114 -7.35 -15.34 -1.03
N ALA A 115 -6.65 -14.88 0.00
CA ALA A 115 -6.57 -15.56 1.29
C ALA A 115 -7.34 -14.86 2.41
N ALA A 116 -7.78 -13.61 2.22
CA ALA A 116 -8.68 -12.94 3.13
C ALA A 116 -10.08 -13.57 3.08
N SER A 117 -10.89 -13.37 4.12
CA SER A 117 -12.26 -13.92 4.21
C SER A 117 -13.17 -13.48 3.06
N SER A 118 -12.91 -12.30 2.51
CA SER A 118 -13.46 -11.79 1.25
C SER A 118 -12.33 -11.12 0.49
N PRO A 119 -12.28 -11.20 -0.85
CA PRO A 119 -11.26 -10.51 -1.63
C PRO A 119 -11.27 -9.02 -1.36
N ILE A 120 -10.09 -8.45 -1.12
CA ILE A 120 -9.91 -7.02 -0.84
C ILE A 120 -9.03 -6.43 -1.93
N TYR A 121 -9.54 -5.45 -2.66
CA TYR A 121 -8.78 -4.66 -3.62
C TYR A 121 -8.26 -3.40 -2.93
N HIS A 122 -6.95 -3.15 -3.00
CA HIS A 122 -6.31 -2.01 -2.33
C HIS A 122 -6.62 -0.68 -3.03
N ARG A 123 -6.54 -0.65 -4.36
CA ARG A 123 -6.89 0.45 -5.27
C ARG A 123 -5.96 1.67 -5.27
N ASP A 124 -4.94 1.70 -4.40
CA ASP A 124 -3.94 2.78 -4.39
C ASP A 124 -2.54 2.27 -4.04
N ILE A 125 -2.08 1.19 -4.70
CA ILE A 125 -0.72 0.66 -4.52
C ILE A 125 0.28 1.62 -5.15
N LYS A 126 1.16 2.18 -4.31
CA LYS A 126 2.23 3.13 -4.71
C LYS A 126 3.37 3.14 -3.69
N THR A 127 4.51 3.71 -4.07
CA THR A 127 5.72 3.73 -3.22
C THR A 127 5.53 4.49 -1.89
N THR A 128 4.62 5.47 -1.82
CA THR A 128 4.31 6.20 -0.60
C THR A 128 3.40 5.43 0.36
N ASN A 129 2.68 4.40 -0.13
CA ASN A 129 1.81 3.53 0.65
C ASN A 129 2.49 2.21 1.04
N ILE A 130 3.79 2.05 0.74
CA ILE A 130 4.62 0.95 1.20
C ILE A 130 5.60 1.51 2.22
N LEU A 131 5.43 1.11 3.49
CA LEU A 131 6.29 1.51 4.60
C LEU A 131 7.35 0.45 4.86
N LEU A 132 8.47 0.84 5.47
CA LEU A 132 9.56 -0.07 5.84
C LEU A 132 9.73 -0.08 7.36
N ASP A 133 9.65 -1.27 7.97
CA ASP A 133 9.83 -1.43 9.41
C ASP A 133 11.30 -1.31 9.85
N ASP A 134 11.59 -1.55 11.12
CA ASP A 134 12.93 -1.49 11.72
C ASP A 134 13.95 -2.44 11.04
N LYS A 135 13.46 -3.50 10.39
CA LYS A 135 14.26 -4.48 9.63
C LYS A 135 14.14 -4.27 8.11
N TYR A 136 13.63 -3.13 7.68
CA TYR A 136 13.34 -2.82 6.27
C TYR A 136 12.43 -3.85 5.59
N ARG A 137 11.46 -4.41 6.32
CA ARG A 137 10.42 -5.26 5.75
C ARG A 137 9.24 -4.39 5.32
N ALA A 138 8.63 -4.73 4.20
CA ALA A 138 7.52 -3.98 3.65
C ALA A 138 6.25 -4.14 4.49
N LYS A 139 5.52 -3.03 4.63
CA LYS A 139 4.15 -2.99 5.16
C LYS A 139 3.28 -2.11 4.28
N ILE A 140 2.23 -2.68 3.71
CA ILE A 140 1.24 -1.94 2.91
C ILE A 140 0.35 -1.15 3.86
N ALA A 141 0.08 0.12 3.52
CA ALA A 141 -0.69 1.08 4.32
C ALA A 141 -1.68 1.85 3.44
N ASP A 142 -2.60 2.61 4.09
CA ASP A 142 -3.60 3.49 3.47
C ASP A 142 -4.70 2.73 2.72
N PHE A 143 -5.62 2.15 3.48
CA PHE A 143 -6.74 1.34 3.01
C PHE A 143 -8.06 2.14 2.81
N GLY A 144 -8.03 3.46 2.87
CA GLY A 144 -9.23 4.30 2.76
C GLY A 144 -10.00 4.12 1.45
N THR A 145 -9.29 3.89 0.33
CA THR A 145 -9.90 3.64 -0.98
C THR A 145 -10.17 2.17 -1.25
N SER A 146 -9.71 1.27 -0.39
CA SER A 146 -9.85 -0.18 -0.56
C SER A 146 -11.31 -0.62 -0.53
N ARG A 147 -11.61 -1.74 -1.16
CA ARG A 147 -12.96 -2.33 -1.16
C ARG A 147 -12.87 -3.84 -1.01
N SER A 148 -13.71 -4.37 -0.12
CA SER A 148 -14.02 -5.80 -0.08
C SER A 148 -15.09 -6.10 -1.11
N ILE A 149 -14.95 -7.21 -1.82
CA ILE A 149 -15.91 -7.68 -2.82
C ILE A 149 -16.43 -9.07 -2.43
N THR A 150 -17.60 -9.44 -2.96
CA THR A 150 -18.09 -10.81 -2.80
C THR A 150 -17.32 -11.77 -3.71
N VAL A 151 -17.22 -13.03 -3.30
CA VAL A 151 -16.47 -14.07 -4.04
C VAL A 151 -16.97 -14.25 -5.48
N ASP A 152 -18.25 -13.98 -5.70
CA ASP A 152 -18.88 -14.11 -7.04
C ASP A 152 -18.61 -12.91 -7.96
N GLN A 153 -18.05 -11.82 -7.44
CA GLN A 153 -17.72 -10.63 -8.22
C GLN A 153 -16.32 -10.73 -8.80
N THR A 154 -16.20 -10.62 -10.12
CA THR A 154 -14.90 -10.60 -10.82
C THR A 154 -14.30 -9.21 -10.96
N HIS A 155 -15.09 -8.17 -10.76
CA HIS A 155 -14.68 -6.77 -10.85
C HIS A 155 -15.56 -5.87 -9.98
N LEU A 156 -15.03 -4.69 -9.67
CA LEU A 156 -15.74 -3.61 -8.99
C LEU A 156 -15.96 -2.46 -9.98
N THR A 157 -17.23 -2.21 -10.36
CA THR A 157 -17.57 -1.00 -11.13
C THR A 157 -17.66 0.18 -10.16
N THR A 158 -16.83 1.20 -10.35
CA THR A 158 -16.71 2.32 -9.41
C THR A 158 -16.15 3.55 -10.09
N VAL A 159 -16.34 4.72 -9.46
CA VAL A 159 -15.62 5.94 -9.84
C VAL A 159 -14.11 5.66 -9.81
N VAL A 160 -13.40 6.09 -10.84
CA VAL A 160 -11.96 5.90 -10.94
C VAL A 160 -11.27 6.64 -9.80
N GLN A 161 -10.60 5.86 -8.96
CA GLN A 161 -9.82 6.34 -7.82
C GLN A 161 -8.41 5.75 -7.86
N GLY A 162 -7.45 6.43 -7.24
CA GLY A 162 -6.05 6.03 -7.18
C GLY A 162 -5.12 7.16 -7.58
N THR A 163 -3.86 6.85 -7.76
CA THR A 163 -2.79 7.84 -8.01
C THR A 163 -2.36 7.81 -9.48
N PHE A 164 -2.42 8.95 -10.17
CA PHE A 164 -1.91 9.07 -11.54
C PHE A 164 -0.47 8.58 -11.63
N GLY A 165 -0.17 7.88 -12.73
CA GLY A 165 1.12 7.24 -12.96
C GLY A 165 1.28 5.85 -12.31
N TYR A 166 0.28 5.39 -11.51
CA TYR A 166 0.16 4.02 -11.02
C TYR A 166 -1.13 3.35 -11.49
N LEU A 167 -2.09 4.14 -12.01
CA LEU A 167 -3.38 3.64 -12.46
C LEU A 167 -3.24 2.70 -13.66
N ASP A 168 -3.91 1.56 -13.58
CA ASP A 168 -4.10 0.64 -14.70
C ASP A 168 -4.89 1.33 -15.82
N PRO A 169 -4.34 1.44 -17.05
CA PRO A 169 -5.03 2.06 -18.18
C PRO A 169 -6.38 1.40 -18.51
N LYS A 170 -6.49 0.09 -18.34
CA LYS A 170 -7.74 -0.64 -18.58
C LYS A 170 -8.80 -0.25 -17.55
N TYR A 171 -8.44 -0.17 -16.27
CA TYR A 171 -9.33 0.33 -15.23
C TYR A 171 -9.74 1.78 -15.51
N PHE A 172 -8.78 2.64 -15.88
CA PHE A 172 -9.06 4.05 -16.18
C PHE A 172 -10.09 4.23 -17.31
N GLN A 173 -10.03 3.37 -18.34
CA GLN A 173 -10.95 3.41 -19.49
C GLN A 173 -12.32 2.78 -19.20
N SER A 174 -12.36 1.69 -18.45
CA SER A 174 -13.56 0.88 -18.26
C SER A 174 -14.31 1.18 -16.97
N SER A 175 -13.70 1.86 -16.01
CA SER A 175 -14.19 2.00 -14.62
C SER A 175 -14.40 0.66 -13.89
N GLN A 176 -13.83 -0.44 -14.43
CA GLN A 176 -13.89 -1.78 -13.85
C GLN A 176 -12.56 -2.14 -13.19
N PHE A 177 -12.51 -2.09 -11.87
CA PHE A 177 -11.34 -2.47 -11.10
C PHE A 177 -11.31 -3.98 -10.86
N THR A 178 -10.13 -4.60 -11.00
CA THR A 178 -9.89 -6.02 -10.75
C THR A 178 -8.64 -6.20 -9.89
N ASP A 179 -8.36 -7.41 -9.45
CA ASP A 179 -7.09 -7.81 -8.83
C ASP A 179 -5.88 -7.43 -9.69
N LYS A 180 -6.01 -7.59 -11.03
CA LYS A 180 -4.96 -7.24 -12.01
C LYS A 180 -4.63 -5.74 -12.02
N SER A 181 -5.57 -4.88 -11.63
CA SER A 181 -5.32 -3.45 -11.53
C SER A 181 -4.39 -3.10 -10.37
N ASP A 182 -4.50 -3.79 -9.20
CA ASP A 182 -3.50 -3.67 -8.13
C ASP A 182 -2.14 -4.24 -8.56
N VAL A 183 -2.13 -5.36 -9.29
CA VAL A 183 -0.90 -5.97 -9.84
C VAL A 183 -0.22 -5.04 -10.84
N TYR A 184 -0.99 -4.34 -11.69
CA TYR A 184 -0.44 -3.31 -12.59
C TYR A 184 0.24 -2.19 -11.80
N SER A 185 -0.45 -1.62 -10.79
CA SER A 185 0.09 -0.57 -9.92
C SER A 185 1.37 -1.04 -9.21
N PHE A 186 1.40 -2.28 -8.76
CA PHE A 186 2.61 -2.89 -8.19
C PHE A 186 3.73 -3.04 -9.23
N GLY A 187 3.42 -3.42 -10.47
CA GLY A 187 4.38 -3.44 -11.58
C GLY A 187 5.03 -2.07 -11.82
N VAL A 188 4.24 -1.00 -11.70
CA VAL A 188 4.77 0.39 -11.77
C VAL A 188 5.72 0.68 -10.59
N VAL A 189 5.38 0.24 -9.37
CA VAL A 189 6.29 0.37 -8.20
C VAL A 189 7.64 -0.28 -8.49
N LEU A 190 7.64 -1.50 -9.05
CA LEU A 190 8.86 -2.23 -9.40
C LEU A 190 9.69 -1.52 -10.48
N ASN A 191 9.06 -0.86 -11.43
CA ASN A 191 9.73 -0.19 -12.55
C ASN A 191 10.24 1.23 -12.22
N ARG A 192 9.81 1.87 -11.12
CA ARG A 192 10.16 3.26 -10.81
C ARG A 192 11.64 3.52 -10.53
N ARG A 193 12.44 2.50 -10.36
CA ARG A 193 13.89 2.63 -10.23
C ARG A 193 14.58 2.43 -11.58
N LYS A 194 14.39 3.39 -12.48
CA LYS A 194 14.88 3.30 -13.88
C LYS A 194 16.39 3.43 -14.06
N SER A 195 17.19 3.87 -13.08
CA SER A 195 18.55 4.23 -13.46
C SER A 195 19.67 3.31 -12.99
N ASP A 196 19.65 2.70 -11.79
CA ASP A 196 20.93 2.16 -11.35
C ASP A 196 20.95 0.76 -10.73
N LEU A 197 19.90 0.24 -10.13
CA LEU A 197 19.97 -1.06 -9.44
C LEU A 197 19.48 -2.24 -10.29
N PHE A 198 18.45 -2.05 -11.10
CA PHE A 198 17.93 -3.13 -11.95
C PHE A 198 18.76 -3.33 -13.25
N TYR A 199 19.53 -2.32 -13.66
CA TYR A 199 20.28 -2.35 -14.93
C TYR A 199 21.76 -2.78 -14.78
N LYS A 200 22.35 -2.68 -13.59
CA LYS A 200 23.76 -3.02 -13.36
C LYS A 200 24.02 -4.48 -12.95
N ASP A 201 22.99 -5.22 -12.54
CA ASP A 201 23.18 -6.63 -12.18
C ASP A 201 22.73 -7.54 -13.33
N THR A 202 23.68 -8.27 -13.91
CA THR A 202 23.52 -9.25 -14.99
C THR A 202 22.58 -10.42 -14.67
N ARG A 203 21.93 -10.44 -13.50
CA ARG A 203 20.92 -11.41 -13.07
C ARG A 203 19.51 -11.14 -13.59
N LYS A 204 19.38 -10.62 -14.81
CA LYS A 204 18.11 -10.34 -15.52
C LYS A 204 17.10 -11.51 -15.56
N GLN A 205 17.56 -12.75 -15.39
CA GLN A 205 16.73 -13.94 -15.54
C GLN A 205 15.74 -14.17 -14.40
N LYS A 206 15.99 -13.69 -13.16
CA LYS A 206 15.10 -13.95 -12.03
C LYS A 206 13.81 -13.10 -12.02
N PHE A 207 13.84 -11.92 -12.62
CA PHE A 207 12.64 -11.04 -12.68
C PHE A 207 11.58 -11.56 -13.65
N SER A 208 11.99 -12.16 -14.76
CA SER A 208 11.09 -12.81 -15.72
C SER A 208 10.26 -13.93 -15.04
N HIS A 209 10.86 -14.68 -14.13
CA HIS A 209 10.16 -15.73 -13.39
C HIS A 209 9.10 -15.24 -12.43
N ILE A 210 9.34 -14.12 -11.72
CA ILE A 210 8.34 -13.53 -10.81
C ILE A 210 7.15 -13.01 -11.62
N PHE A 211 7.40 -12.34 -12.75
CA PHE A 211 6.34 -11.82 -13.62
C PHE A 211 5.53 -12.94 -14.29
N HIS A 212 6.18 -14.04 -14.70
CA HIS A 212 5.49 -15.21 -15.28
C HIS A 212 4.68 -16.00 -14.24
N SER A 213 5.11 -16.06 -12.99
CA SER A 213 4.34 -16.70 -11.91
C SER A 213 3.03 -15.96 -11.60
N PHE A 214 2.98 -14.64 -11.81
CA PHE A 214 1.78 -13.84 -11.58
C PHE A 214 0.81 -13.82 -12.76
N ASN A 215 1.29 -14.00 -14.00
CA ASN A 215 0.46 -13.91 -15.20
C ASN A 215 -0.06 -15.25 -15.71
N GLY A 216 -0.03 -16.32 -14.91
CA GLY A 216 -0.65 -17.62 -15.19
C GLY A 216 -0.81 -17.93 -16.68
N GLY A 217 0.28 -18.34 -17.37
CA GLY A 217 0.25 -19.21 -18.53
C GLY A 217 -0.60 -18.86 -19.75
N GLU A 218 -0.91 -17.62 -20.09
CA GLU A 218 -1.47 -17.31 -21.40
C GLU A 218 -0.38 -16.74 -22.31
N GLN A 219 0.07 -17.60 -23.24
CA GLN A 219 0.87 -17.19 -24.39
C GLN A 219 0.06 -16.23 -25.24
N PHE A 220 0.56 -15.03 -25.41
CA PHE A 220 0.13 -14.18 -26.52
C PHE A 220 0.82 -14.68 -27.80
N VAL A 221 0.00 -15.19 -28.71
CA VAL A 221 0.33 -15.37 -30.14
C VAL A 221 0.24 -14.02 -30.81
#